data_f7a84eab40578bf02cac04d4af222410
#
_entry.id   f7a84eab40578bf02cac04d4af222410
#
_cell.length_a   1.000
_cell.length_b   1.000
_cell.length_c   1.000
_cell.angle_alpha   90.00
_cell.angle_beta   90.00
_cell.angle_gamma   90.00
#
_symmetry.space_group_name_H-M   'P 1'
#
loop_
_entity.id
_entity.type
_entity.pdbx_description
1 polymer ?
#
loop_
_entity_poly.entity_id
_entity_poly.type
_entity_poly.pdbx_seq_one_letter_code
_entity_poly.pdbx_strand_id
1 'polypeptide(L)'
;VNGLFVLDCIASGAMWVDMKACNVDVLITAPQKGWSSSPCCALIALGDRARERIDATQSSSFSMDLKKWLQIMEAYEKGGHVYHTTMATDALKVLRNVMKETQSLGFAALKDKQVELGTKVRNLLVSKGYHSVSAKGFQAPGVVVSYTKDPDIQSGKKFIALGLQTAAGVPLQCDERPDFRTFRIGLFGLEKLAHVDRTVGHLEAALEKITETEAQPA
;
A
#
# COMPACT_ATOMS: atom_id res chain seq x y z
N VAL A 1 2.46 23.66 18.30
CA VAL A 1 3.72 23.07 17.87
C VAL A 1 3.98 23.50 16.44
N ASN A 2 5.14 24.07 16.14
CA ASN A 2 5.46 24.57 14.79
C ASN A 2 6.14 23.50 13.91
N GLY A 3 5.75 22.24 14.09
CA GLY A 3 6.22 21.10 13.29
C GLY A 3 5.43 20.90 12.01
N LEU A 4 6.00 20.15 11.05
CA LEU A 4 5.29 19.67 9.88
C LEU A 4 4.64 18.32 10.18
N PHE A 5 3.43 18.11 9.64
CA PHE A 5 2.79 16.79 9.65
C PHE A 5 3.16 16.05 8.37
N VAL A 6 3.96 14.99 8.53
CA VAL A 6 4.37 14.08 7.44
C VAL A 6 3.57 12.80 7.53
N LEU A 7 2.82 12.48 6.48
CA LEU A 7 1.98 11.28 6.41
C LEU A 7 2.55 10.27 5.41
N ASP A 8 2.91 9.09 5.90
CA ASP A 8 3.31 7.96 5.08
C ASP A 8 2.06 7.19 4.59
N CYS A 9 1.79 7.28 3.30
CA CYS A 9 0.71 6.59 2.60
C CYS A 9 1.21 5.48 1.66
N ILE A 10 2.43 4.97 1.85
CA ILE A 10 2.99 3.94 0.96
C ILE A 10 2.08 2.71 0.90
N ALA A 11 1.55 2.26 2.02
CA ALA A 11 0.70 1.07 2.13
C ALA A 11 -0.79 1.36 2.32
N SER A 12 -1.28 2.55 1.98
CA SER A 12 -2.69 2.93 2.18
C SER A 12 -3.64 2.38 1.11
N GLY A 13 -3.14 1.84 -0.01
CA GLY A 13 -3.99 1.39 -1.11
C GLY A 13 -4.70 2.56 -1.79
N ALA A 14 -5.97 2.37 -2.16
CA ALA A 14 -6.81 3.42 -2.72
C ALA A 14 -7.50 4.30 -1.65
N MET A 15 -6.92 4.39 -0.44
CA MET A 15 -7.36 5.32 0.60
C MET A 15 -6.72 6.69 0.37
N TRP A 16 -7.29 7.41 -0.59
CA TRP A 16 -6.81 8.74 -0.98
C TRP A 16 -7.03 9.76 0.13
N VAL A 17 -6.03 10.58 0.40
CA VAL A 17 -6.05 11.59 1.46
C VAL A 17 -6.15 12.98 0.85
N ASP A 18 -7.13 13.76 1.29
CA ASP A 18 -7.15 15.20 1.04
C ASP A 18 -6.21 15.87 2.03
N MET A 19 -5.04 16.28 1.53
CA MET A 19 -3.99 16.89 2.35
C MET A 19 -4.45 18.17 3.04
N LYS A 20 -5.27 18.99 2.37
CA LYS A 20 -5.76 20.28 2.92
C LYS A 20 -6.77 20.02 4.03
N ALA A 21 -7.75 19.16 3.80
CA ALA A 21 -8.76 18.80 4.79
C ALA A 21 -8.18 18.12 6.03
N CYS A 22 -7.08 17.35 5.86
CA CYS A 22 -6.40 16.64 6.95
C CYS A 22 -5.21 17.41 7.55
N ASN A 23 -4.92 18.63 7.10
CA ASN A 23 -3.75 19.42 7.52
C ASN A 23 -2.41 18.67 7.36
N VAL A 24 -2.28 17.88 6.30
CA VAL A 24 -1.04 17.17 5.96
C VAL A 24 -0.11 18.09 5.20
N ASP A 25 1.10 18.28 5.69
CA ASP A 25 2.11 19.13 5.04
C ASP A 25 2.93 18.36 4.00
N VAL A 26 3.22 17.09 4.26
CA VAL A 26 3.96 16.20 3.36
C VAL A 26 3.25 14.85 3.30
N LEU A 27 2.93 14.38 2.11
CA LEU A 27 2.41 13.03 1.91
C LEU A 27 3.41 12.23 1.07
N ILE A 28 3.77 11.05 1.57
CA ILE A 28 4.71 10.14 0.90
C ILE A 28 3.94 8.93 0.42
N THR A 29 4.12 8.55 -0.85
CA THR A 29 3.55 7.31 -1.40
C THR A 29 4.50 6.69 -2.44
N ALA A 30 4.14 5.53 -2.97
CA ALA A 30 4.98 4.77 -3.89
C ALA A 30 4.14 4.13 -5.02
N PRO A 31 4.73 3.97 -6.23
CA PRO A 31 4.02 3.47 -7.40
C PRO A 31 3.48 2.05 -7.26
N GLN A 32 4.21 1.16 -6.60
CA GLN A 32 3.97 -0.30 -6.58
C GLN A 32 2.90 -0.77 -5.59
N LYS A 33 2.23 0.13 -4.91
CA LYS A 33 1.16 -0.16 -3.95
C LYS A 33 -0.18 0.35 -4.47
N GLY A 34 -0.74 1.36 -3.87
CA GLY A 34 -2.05 1.90 -4.26
C GLY A 34 -2.15 2.39 -5.71
N TRP A 35 -1.05 2.82 -6.31
CA TRP A 35 -1.01 3.26 -7.70
C TRP A 35 -0.92 2.14 -8.74
N SER A 36 -0.78 0.86 -8.35
CA SER A 36 -0.82 -0.29 -9.28
C SER A 36 0.23 -0.27 -10.38
N SER A 37 1.38 0.35 -10.13
CA SER A 37 2.49 0.46 -11.09
C SER A 37 3.75 -0.25 -10.58
N SER A 38 4.80 -0.25 -11.38
CA SER A 38 6.11 -0.77 -10.96
C SER A 38 6.85 0.24 -10.08
N PRO A 39 7.70 -0.21 -9.14
CA PRO A 39 8.54 0.69 -8.34
C PRO A 39 9.54 1.41 -9.25
N CYS A 40 9.52 2.75 -9.25
CA CYS A 40 10.41 3.55 -10.09
C CYS A 40 10.85 4.88 -9.48
N CYS A 41 10.12 5.37 -8.48
CA CYS A 41 10.40 6.64 -7.82
C CYS A 41 9.69 6.72 -6.46
N ALA A 42 10.05 7.72 -5.66
CA ALA A 42 9.20 8.18 -4.58
C ALA A 42 8.17 9.19 -5.13
N LEU A 43 6.95 9.16 -4.62
CA LEU A 43 5.91 10.15 -4.87
C LEU A 43 5.74 10.97 -3.60
N ILE A 44 6.06 12.26 -3.66
CA ILE A 44 6.02 13.15 -2.52
C ILE A 44 5.16 14.36 -2.89
N ALA A 45 4.01 14.51 -2.24
CA ALA A 45 3.18 15.71 -2.35
C ALA A 45 3.50 16.67 -1.21
N LEU A 46 3.63 17.95 -1.54
CA LEU A 46 4.07 19.00 -0.63
C LEU A 46 3.00 20.08 -0.52
N GLY A 47 2.59 20.39 0.70
CA GLY A 47 1.81 21.56 1.01
C GLY A 47 2.68 22.84 1.09
N ASP A 48 2.04 24.00 1.16
CA ASP A 48 2.74 25.29 1.14
C ASP A 48 3.75 25.43 2.29
N ARG A 49 3.38 25.07 3.51
CA ARG A 49 4.28 25.09 4.69
C ARG A 49 5.51 24.20 4.50
N ALA A 50 5.36 23.05 3.86
CA ALA A 50 6.47 22.15 3.57
C ALA A 50 7.42 22.78 2.53
N ARG A 51 6.88 23.42 1.48
CA ARG A 51 7.68 24.13 0.46
C ARG A 51 8.48 25.26 1.08
N GLU A 52 7.87 26.11 1.90
CA GLU A 52 8.56 27.17 2.63
C GLU A 52 9.70 26.63 3.50
N ARG A 53 9.48 25.50 4.18
CA ARG A 53 10.51 24.87 5.01
C ARG A 53 11.65 24.28 4.17
N ILE A 54 11.37 23.69 3.02
CA ILE A 54 12.38 23.19 2.07
C ILE A 54 13.26 24.32 1.57
N ASP A 55 12.68 25.47 1.24
CA ASP A 55 13.43 26.63 0.77
C ASP A 55 14.38 27.22 1.83
N ALA A 56 13.99 27.11 3.10
CA ALA A 56 14.78 27.59 4.25
C ALA A 56 15.83 26.58 4.76
N THR A 57 15.90 25.37 4.16
CA THR A 57 16.81 24.30 4.60
C THR A 57 17.79 23.90 3.52
N GLN A 58 18.82 23.16 3.91
CA GLN A 58 19.81 22.58 3.00
C GLN A 58 19.94 21.08 3.29
N SER A 59 19.84 20.27 2.25
CA SER A 59 20.07 18.82 2.34
C SER A 59 21.56 18.49 2.11
N SER A 60 22.07 17.50 2.82
CA SER A 60 23.36 16.88 2.56
C SER A 60 23.25 15.64 1.66
N SER A 61 22.04 15.21 1.31
CA SER A 61 21.79 14.03 0.49
C SER A 61 21.65 14.40 -0.98
N PHE A 62 22.36 13.72 -1.86
CA PHE A 62 22.20 13.87 -3.30
C PHE A 62 20.80 13.40 -3.78
N SER A 63 20.38 12.21 -3.36
CA SER A 63 19.14 11.57 -3.87
C SER A 63 17.87 12.04 -3.16
N MET A 64 17.96 12.54 -1.93
CA MET A 64 16.82 12.94 -1.10
C MET A 64 16.71 14.48 -0.94
N ASP A 65 17.45 15.26 -1.71
CA ASP A 65 17.35 16.71 -1.70
C ASP A 65 16.05 17.19 -2.39
N LEU A 66 14.99 17.37 -1.60
CA LEU A 66 13.69 17.80 -2.11
C LEU A 66 13.74 19.18 -2.77
N LYS A 67 14.61 20.08 -2.31
CA LYS A 67 14.79 21.40 -2.96
C LYS A 67 15.32 21.23 -4.37
N LYS A 68 16.31 20.37 -4.54
CA LYS A 68 16.87 20.08 -5.87
C LYS A 68 15.85 19.41 -6.78
N TRP A 69 15.09 18.46 -6.28
CA TRP A 69 14.04 17.78 -7.05
C TRP A 69 12.90 18.73 -7.45
N LEU A 70 12.49 19.65 -6.58
CA LEU A 70 11.51 20.69 -6.93
C LEU A 70 12.01 21.58 -8.08
N GLN A 71 13.24 22.04 -8.01
CA GLN A 71 13.85 22.85 -9.09
C GLN A 71 13.81 22.14 -10.44
N ILE A 72 14.07 20.83 -10.44
CA ILE A 72 14.05 20.00 -11.64
C ILE A 72 12.62 19.87 -12.17
N MET A 73 11.66 19.51 -11.31
CA MET A 73 10.25 19.37 -11.67
C MET A 73 9.68 20.66 -12.24
N GLU A 74 9.94 21.79 -11.60
CA GLU A 74 9.49 23.11 -12.04
C GLU A 74 10.13 23.55 -13.38
N ALA A 75 11.38 23.15 -13.65
CA ALA A 75 12.00 23.39 -14.94
C ALA A 75 11.28 22.63 -16.07
N TYR A 76 10.90 21.36 -15.82
CA TYR A 76 10.12 20.59 -16.79
C TYR A 76 8.71 21.12 -16.97
N GLU A 77 8.04 21.56 -15.91
CA GLU A 77 6.70 22.19 -15.98
C GLU A 77 6.70 23.47 -16.82
N LYS A 78 7.80 24.21 -16.82
CA LYS A 78 8.01 25.42 -17.63
C LYS A 78 8.47 25.10 -19.07
N GLY A 79 8.51 23.83 -19.48
CA GLY A 79 8.90 23.40 -20.82
C GLY A 79 10.42 23.33 -21.06
N GLY A 80 11.24 23.53 -20.02
CA GLY A 80 12.68 23.32 -20.07
C GLY A 80 13.09 21.91 -19.65
N HIS A 81 14.39 21.72 -19.44
CA HIS A 81 14.89 20.50 -18.79
C HIS A 81 16.13 20.83 -17.94
N VAL A 82 16.30 20.08 -16.86
CA VAL A 82 17.49 20.14 -16.01
C VAL A 82 17.92 18.70 -15.70
N TYR A 83 19.18 18.37 -16.04
CA TYR A 83 19.75 17.08 -15.70
C TYR A 83 20.25 17.08 -14.25
N HIS A 84 19.86 16.05 -13.51
CA HIS A 84 20.38 15.76 -12.18
C HIS A 84 20.85 14.33 -12.07
N THR A 85 20.01 13.38 -12.52
CA THR A 85 20.30 11.95 -12.55
C THR A 85 19.46 11.27 -13.61
N THR A 86 19.90 10.08 -14.05
CA THR A 86 19.12 9.27 -14.98
C THR A 86 17.96 8.61 -14.24
N MET A 87 16.76 8.83 -14.75
CA MET A 87 15.53 8.26 -14.21
C MET A 87 15.07 7.04 -15.03
N ALA A 88 14.29 6.16 -14.40
CA ALA A 88 13.65 5.01 -15.04
C ALA A 88 12.47 5.49 -15.92
N THR A 89 12.76 6.12 -17.07
CA THR A 89 11.77 6.83 -17.90
C THR A 89 10.64 5.95 -18.40
N ASP A 90 10.92 4.68 -18.76
CA ASP A 90 9.88 3.74 -19.19
C ASP A 90 8.91 3.41 -18.07
N ALA A 91 9.41 3.18 -16.87
CA ALA A 91 8.57 2.91 -15.70
C ALA A 91 7.79 4.16 -15.25
N LEU A 92 8.38 5.36 -15.38
CA LEU A 92 7.67 6.63 -15.15
C LEU A 92 6.53 6.85 -16.17
N LYS A 93 6.74 6.47 -17.43
CA LYS A 93 5.68 6.51 -18.45
C LYS A 93 4.52 5.57 -18.10
N VAL A 94 4.83 4.36 -17.64
CA VAL A 94 3.83 3.40 -17.15
C VAL A 94 3.07 3.99 -15.97
N LEU A 95 3.79 4.52 -14.96
CA LEU A 95 3.17 5.16 -13.81
C LEU A 95 2.21 6.28 -14.22
N ARG A 96 2.64 7.18 -15.10
CA ARG A 96 1.79 8.27 -15.61
C ARG A 96 0.52 7.75 -16.26
N ASN A 97 0.60 6.67 -17.03
CA ASN A 97 -0.57 6.07 -17.68
C ASN A 97 -1.54 5.47 -16.66
N VAL A 98 -1.02 4.74 -15.67
CA VAL A 98 -1.83 4.18 -14.57
C VAL A 98 -2.46 5.28 -13.70
N MET A 99 -1.75 6.39 -13.45
CA MET A 99 -2.34 7.54 -12.75
C MET A 99 -3.52 8.13 -13.53
N LYS A 100 -3.44 8.23 -14.85
CA LYS A 100 -4.55 8.66 -15.71
C LYS A 100 -5.72 7.67 -15.70
N GLU A 101 -5.43 6.37 -15.74
CA GLU A 101 -6.45 5.33 -15.59
C GLU A 101 -7.15 5.45 -14.24
N THR A 102 -6.39 5.56 -13.15
CA THR A 102 -6.93 5.79 -11.80
C THR A 102 -7.85 7.01 -11.75
N GLN A 103 -7.42 8.11 -12.36
CA GLN A 103 -8.23 9.34 -12.43
C GLN A 103 -9.52 9.12 -13.22
N SER A 104 -9.47 8.40 -14.34
CA SER A 104 -10.65 8.11 -15.18
C SER A 104 -11.66 7.20 -14.50
N LEU A 105 -11.19 6.26 -13.66
CA LEU A 105 -12.04 5.38 -12.85
C LEU A 105 -12.68 6.11 -11.66
N GLY A 106 -12.07 7.20 -11.22
CA GLY A 106 -12.54 8.04 -10.12
C GLY A 106 -12.02 7.60 -8.75
N PHE A 107 -11.38 8.54 -8.05
CA PHE A 107 -10.77 8.28 -6.74
C PHE A 107 -11.77 7.83 -5.68
N ALA A 108 -12.97 8.42 -5.64
CA ALA A 108 -14.02 8.04 -4.69
C ALA A 108 -14.50 6.60 -4.93
N ALA A 109 -14.81 6.24 -6.18
CA ALA A 109 -15.24 4.90 -6.54
C ALA A 109 -14.18 3.84 -6.21
N LEU A 110 -12.91 4.11 -6.47
CA LEU A 110 -11.80 3.21 -6.12
C LEU A 110 -11.63 3.07 -4.60
N LYS A 111 -11.83 4.14 -3.85
CA LYS A 111 -11.83 4.10 -2.38
C LYS A 111 -12.94 3.19 -1.85
N ASP A 112 -14.16 3.33 -2.38
CA ASP A 112 -15.29 2.48 -1.99
C ASP A 112 -15.01 1.00 -2.30
N LYS A 113 -14.44 0.70 -3.47
CA LYS A 113 -14.00 -0.65 -3.85
C LYS A 113 -12.90 -1.20 -2.96
N GLN A 114 -11.96 -0.35 -2.53
CA GLN A 114 -10.92 -0.77 -1.57
C GLN A 114 -11.52 -1.14 -0.22
N VAL A 115 -12.47 -0.35 0.28
CA VAL A 115 -13.19 -0.64 1.54
C VAL A 115 -14.01 -1.92 1.41
N GLU A 116 -14.74 -2.09 0.30
CA GLU A 116 -15.50 -3.31 0.00
C GLU A 116 -14.60 -4.54 0.02
N LEU A 117 -13.51 -4.53 -0.73
CA LEU A 117 -12.55 -5.63 -0.83
C LEU A 117 -11.94 -5.98 0.54
N GLY A 118 -11.45 -4.98 1.26
CA GLY A 118 -10.86 -5.19 2.60
C GLY A 118 -11.85 -5.77 3.60
N THR A 119 -13.11 -5.35 3.54
CA THR A 119 -14.18 -5.85 4.40
C THR A 119 -14.53 -7.31 4.07
N LYS A 120 -14.72 -7.64 2.78
CA LYS A 120 -15.04 -9.01 2.33
C LYS A 120 -13.90 -9.98 2.68
N VAL A 121 -12.65 -9.62 2.41
CA VAL A 121 -11.49 -10.46 2.75
C VAL A 121 -11.37 -10.70 4.25
N ARG A 122 -11.55 -9.66 5.06
CA ARG A 122 -11.51 -9.80 6.52
C ARG A 122 -12.61 -10.69 7.05
N ASN A 123 -13.85 -10.51 6.56
CA ASN A 123 -14.98 -11.35 6.96
C ASN A 123 -14.75 -12.81 6.56
N LEU A 124 -14.26 -13.07 5.36
CA LEU A 124 -13.88 -14.41 4.92
C LEU A 124 -12.83 -15.05 5.84
N LEU A 125 -11.75 -14.33 6.15
CA LEU A 125 -10.71 -14.85 7.05
C LEU A 125 -11.27 -15.17 8.44
N VAL A 126 -12.10 -14.29 9.00
CA VAL A 126 -12.75 -14.52 10.30
C VAL A 126 -13.68 -15.73 10.26
N SER A 127 -14.45 -15.93 9.18
CA SER A 127 -15.32 -17.11 9.03
C SER A 127 -14.54 -18.43 8.94
N LYS A 128 -13.29 -18.38 8.48
CA LYS A 128 -12.36 -19.54 8.45
C LYS A 128 -11.48 -19.63 9.72
N GLY A 129 -11.77 -18.86 10.77
CA GLY A 129 -11.07 -18.90 12.06
C GLY A 129 -9.81 -18.04 12.18
N TYR A 130 -9.46 -17.24 11.18
CA TYR A 130 -8.31 -16.34 11.22
C TYR A 130 -8.71 -14.96 11.73
N HIS A 131 -8.54 -14.73 13.02
CA HIS A 131 -8.92 -13.47 13.65
C HIS A 131 -8.01 -12.31 13.22
N SER A 132 -8.60 -11.14 13.03
CA SER A 132 -7.86 -9.93 12.67
C SER A 132 -7.03 -9.40 13.85
N VAL A 133 -5.81 -8.94 13.56
CA VAL A 133 -4.96 -8.22 14.52
C VAL A 133 -5.53 -6.84 14.83
N SER A 134 -6.17 -6.20 13.84
CA SER A 134 -6.71 -4.86 13.99
C SER A 134 -7.92 -4.82 14.91
N ALA A 135 -7.95 -3.87 15.83
CA ALA A 135 -9.13 -3.56 16.62
C ALA A 135 -10.29 -3.06 15.72
N LYS A 136 -11.53 -3.25 16.19
CA LYS A 136 -12.73 -2.75 15.50
C LYS A 136 -12.64 -1.23 15.34
N GLY A 137 -12.90 -0.74 14.14
CA GLY A 137 -12.82 0.68 13.78
C GLY A 137 -11.44 1.15 13.29
N PHE A 138 -10.39 0.30 13.40
CA PHE A 138 -9.03 0.62 12.97
C PHE A 138 -8.52 -0.33 11.87
N GLN A 139 -9.43 -0.99 11.18
CA GLN A 139 -9.08 -1.96 10.14
C GLN A 139 -8.66 -1.25 8.85
N ALA A 140 -7.40 -1.45 8.43
CA ALA A 140 -6.93 -0.97 7.15
C ALA A 140 -7.55 -1.78 6.00
N PRO A 141 -8.16 -1.16 4.99
CA PRO A 141 -8.78 -1.90 3.89
C PRO A 141 -7.78 -2.40 2.84
N GLY A 142 -6.58 -1.82 2.78
CA GLY A 142 -5.55 -2.18 1.81
C GLY A 142 -4.63 -3.33 2.25
N VAL A 143 -4.58 -3.62 3.56
CA VAL A 143 -3.77 -4.71 4.13
C VAL A 143 -4.56 -5.37 5.25
N VAL A 144 -4.80 -6.67 5.14
CA VAL A 144 -5.42 -7.45 6.21
C VAL A 144 -4.34 -8.29 6.89
N VAL A 145 -4.23 -8.14 8.21
CA VAL A 145 -3.31 -8.91 9.06
C VAL A 145 -4.14 -9.79 9.98
N SER A 146 -3.86 -11.10 9.97
CA SER A 146 -4.59 -12.07 10.78
C SER A 146 -3.63 -12.95 11.56
N TYR A 147 -4.08 -13.40 12.74
CA TYR A 147 -3.37 -14.37 13.54
C TYR A 147 -3.40 -15.75 12.89
N THR A 148 -2.34 -16.53 13.12
CA THR A 148 -2.28 -17.95 12.78
C THR A 148 -1.45 -18.70 13.82
N LYS A 149 -1.70 -19.99 13.96
CA LYS A 149 -0.83 -20.91 14.72
C LYS A 149 0.10 -21.69 13.79
N ASP A 150 -0.19 -21.71 12.49
CA ASP A 150 0.50 -22.48 11.49
C ASP A 150 1.70 -21.72 10.91
N PRO A 151 2.94 -22.22 11.03
CA PRO A 151 4.14 -21.59 10.50
C PRO A 151 4.16 -21.53 8.96
N ASP A 152 3.51 -22.47 8.27
CA ASP A 152 3.47 -22.49 6.81
C ASP A 152 2.42 -21.52 6.23
N ILE A 153 1.39 -21.20 7.00
CA ILE A 153 0.50 -20.05 6.71
C ILE A 153 1.23 -18.75 7.01
N GLN A 154 1.93 -18.64 8.16
CA GLN A 154 2.73 -17.46 8.50
C GLN A 154 3.73 -17.10 7.40
N SER A 155 4.45 -18.10 6.89
CA SER A 155 5.47 -17.92 5.84
C SER A 155 4.89 -17.72 4.44
N GLY A 156 3.60 -18.00 4.24
CA GLY A 156 2.92 -17.99 2.95
C GLY A 156 3.11 -19.25 2.11
N LYS A 157 3.81 -20.28 2.59
CA LYS A 157 4.09 -21.50 1.82
C LYS A 157 2.83 -22.21 1.34
N LYS A 158 1.83 -22.37 2.22
CA LYS A 158 0.55 -23.00 1.86
C LYS A 158 -0.18 -22.23 0.78
N PHE A 159 -0.16 -20.90 0.83
CA PHE A 159 -0.76 -20.05 -0.20
C PHE A 159 -0.01 -20.14 -1.53
N ILE A 160 1.33 -20.10 -1.49
CA ILE A 160 2.17 -20.22 -2.71
C ILE A 160 1.91 -21.56 -3.42
N ALA A 161 1.78 -22.66 -2.69
CA ALA A 161 1.46 -23.98 -3.25
C ALA A 161 0.11 -24.01 -4.00
N LEU A 162 -0.78 -23.07 -3.68
CA LEU A 162 -2.09 -22.88 -4.32
C LEU A 162 -2.12 -21.73 -5.32
N GLY A 163 -0.95 -21.20 -5.70
CA GLY A 163 -0.82 -20.11 -6.68
C GLY A 163 -1.08 -18.69 -6.14
N LEU A 164 -1.18 -18.53 -4.82
CA LEU A 164 -1.37 -17.21 -4.19
C LEU A 164 -0.11 -16.76 -3.46
N GLN A 165 0.40 -15.59 -3.82
CA GLN A 165 1.49 -14.97 -3.09
C GLN A 165 0.93 -14.06 -1.99
N THR A 166 1.20 -14.42 -0.73
CA THR A 166 0.89 -13.63 0.46
C THR A 166 2.16 -13.10 1.11
N ALA A 167 2.03 -12.18 2.06
CA ALA A 167 3.17 -11.67 2.80
C ALA A 167 3.26 -12.33 4.18
N ALA A 168 4.48 -12.74 4.54
CA ALA A 168 4.75 -13.25 5.88
C ALA A 168 4.37 -12.22 6.96
N GLY A 169 3.94 -12.71 8.11
CA GLY A 169 3.74 -11.88 9.29
C GLY A 169 5.05 -11.32 9.81
N VAL A 170 4.95 -10.18 10.48
CA VAL A 170 6.08 -9.52 11.13
C VAL A 170 5.74 -9.24 12.59
N PRO A 171 6.71 -9.20 13.50
CA PRO A 171 6.50 -8.75 14.87
C PRO A 171 6.05 -7.28 14.86
N LEU A 172 5.15 -6.91 15.77
CA LEU A 172 4.66 -5.53 15.93
C LEU A 172 5.55 -4.71 16.87
N GLN A 173 6.43 -5.38 17.64
CA GLN A 173 7.36 -4.80 18.61
C GLN A 173 6.62 -4.05 19.73
N CYS A 174 5.53 -4.66 20.22
CA CYS A 174 4.71 -4.16 21.32
C CYS A 174 4.49 -5.24 22.39
N ASP A 175 5.59 -5.86 22.84
CA ASP A 175 5.64 -6.88 23.90
C ASP A 175 4.86 -8.17 23.55
N GLU A 176 4.90 -8.58 22.28
CA GLU A 176 4.26 -9.83 21.84
C GLU A 176 4.89 -11.05 22.49
N ARG A 177 4.04 -12.05 22.75
CA ARG A 177 4.48 -13.34 23.23
C ARG A 177 5.38 -14.06 22.21
N PRO A 178 6.26 -14.98 22.63
CA PRO A 178 7.14 -15.74 21.72
C PRO A 178 6.41 -16.59 20.69
N ASP A 179 5.15 -16.96 20.95
CA ASP A 179 4.28 -17.73 20.06
C ASP A 179 3.46 -16.85 19.10
N PHE A 180 3.66 -15.53 19.11
CA PHE A 180 2.96 -14.61 18.24
C PHE A 180 3.28 -14.88 16.76
N ARG A 181 2.24 -15.20 16.00
CA ARG A 181 2.33 -15.44 14.55
C ARG A 181 1.18 -14.76 13.81
N THR A 182 1.51 -14.13 12.72
CA THR A 182 0.55 -13.50 11.82
C THR A 182 0.92 -13.76 10.37
N PHE A 183 -0.02 -13.52 9.47
CA PHE A 183 0.22 -13.40 8.03
C PHE A 183 -0.52 -12.18 7.50
N ARG A 184 -0.12 -11.70 6.32
CA ARG A 184 -0.65 -10.48 5.74
C ARG A 184 -1.13 -10.73 4.33
N ILE A 185 -2.29 -10.16 3.99
CA ILE A 185 -2.83 -10.14 2.64
C ILE A 185 -2.88 -8.70 2.15
N GLY A 186 -2.07 -8.39 1.13
CA GLY A 186 -2.06 -7.10 0.45
C GLY A 186 -3.13 -7.05 -0.64
N LEU A 187 -3.98 -6.03 -0.58
CA LEU A 187 -5.15 -5.87 -1.45
C LEU A 187 -4.98 -4.67 -2.40
N PHE A 188 -3.74 -4.41 -2.81
CA PHE A 188 -3.41 -3.34 -3.74
C PHE A 188 -3.65 -3.76 -5.19
N GLY A 189 -3.98 -2.80 -6.03
CA GLY A 189 -4.04 -2.96 -7.46
C GLY A 189 -5.42 -2.71 -8.06
N LEU A 190 -5.46 -1.95 -9.17
CA LEU A 190 -6.69 -1.61 -9.89
C LEU A 190 -7.44 -2.86 -10.35
N GLU A 191 -6.71 -3.89 -10.75
CA GLU A 191 -7.28 -5.17 -11.20
C GLU A 191 -8.11 -5.85 -10.09
N LYS A 192 -7.63 -5.84 -8.85
CA LYS A 192 -8.38 -6.39 -7.69
C LYS A 192 -9.61 -5.53 -7.37
N LEU A 193 -9.48 -4.22 -7.49
CA LEU A 193 -10.60 -3.29 -7.23
C LEU A 193 -11.67 -3.36 -8.32
N ALA A 194 -11.27 -3.63 -9.58
CA ALA A 194 -12.21 -3.86 -10.67
C ALA A 194 -12.99 -5.18 -10.52
N HIS A 195 -12.40 -6.18 -9.86
CA HIS A 195 -12.95 -7.54 -9.76
C HIS A 195 -12.96 -8.05 -8.32
N VAL A 196 -13.63 -7.34 -7.42
CA VAL A 196 -13.66 -7.63 -5.97
C VAL A 196 -14.10 -9.07 -5.68
N ASP A 197 -15.21 -9.51 -6.22
CA ASP A 197 -15.77 -10.85 -5.95
C ASP A 197 -14.85 -11.97 -6.47
N ARG A 198 -14.25 -11.80 -7.64
CA ARG A 198 -13.26 -12.74 -8.16
C ARG A 198 -12.02 -12.83 -7.25
N THR A 199 -11.54 -11.68 -6.78
CA THR A 199 -10.39 -11.63 -5.87
C THR A 199 -10.67 -12.33 -4.55
N VAL A 200 -11.85 -12.14 -3.97
CA VAL A 200 -12.29 -12.83 -2.76
C VAL A 200 -12.45 -14.32 -3.01
N GLY A 201 -13.09 -14.72 -4.13
CA GLY A 201 -13.29 -16.12 -4.50
C GLY A 201 -11.99 -16.91 -4.68
N HIS A 202 -10.95 -16.30 -5.24
CA HIS A 202 -9.62 -16.95 -5.33
C HIS A 202 -9.03 -17.23 -3.94
N LEU A 203 -9.17 -16.31 -2.99
CA LEU A 203 -8.72 -16.50 -1.61
C LEU A 203 -9.56 -17.58 -0.91
N GLU A 204 -10.88 -17.55 -1.09
CA GLU A 204 -11.80 -18.53 -0.51
C GLU A 204 -11.47 -19.95 -0.96
N ALA A 205 -11.31 -20.18 -2.25
CA ALA A 205 -10.93 -21.47 -2.81
C ALA A 205 -9.58 -21.97 -2.27
N ALA A 206 -8.63 -21.07 -2.04
CA ALA A 206 -7.35 -21.45 -1.45
C ALA A 206 -7.49 -21.83 0.04
N LEU A 207 -8.27 -21.06 0.80
CA LEU A 207 -8.51 -21.35 2.22
C LEU A 207 -9.27 -22.68 2.42
N GLU A 208 -10.21 -23.01 1.54
CA GLU A 208 -10.92 -24.30 1.56
C GLU A 208 -9.95 -25.47 1.40
N LYS A 209 -9.08 -25.42 0.39
CA LYS A 209 -8.06 -26.46 0.17
C LYS A 209 -7.08 -26.59 1.34
N ILE A 210 -6.70 -25.48 1.97
CA ILE A 210 -5.84 -25.50 3.18
C ILE A 210 -6.56 -26.26 4.32
N THR A 211 -7.84 -25.96 4.54
CA THR A 211 -8.64 -26.58 5.59
C THR A 211 -8.89 -28.09 5.33
N GLU A 212 -9.17 -28.46 4.08
CA GLU A 212 -9.37 -29.87 3.68
C GLU A 212 -8.11 -30.69 3.93
N THR A 213 -6.94 -30.15 3.62
CA THR A 213 -5.64 -30.83 3.84
C THR A 213 -5.35 -31.05 5.33
N GLU A 214 -5.79 -30.13 6.20
CA GLU A 214 -5.63 -30.24 7.65
C GLU A 214 -6.62 -31.21 8.29
N ALA A 215 -7.76 -31.50 7.65
CA ALA A 215 -8.77 -32.43 8.12
C ALA A 215 -8.50 -33.88 7.73
N GLN A 216 -7.56 -34.16 6.84
CA GLN A 216 -7.15 -35.53 6.48
C GLN A 216 -6.07 -36.01 7.47
N PRO A 217 -6.36 -36.99 8.36
CA PRO A 217 -5.31 -37.57 9.20
C PRO A 217 -4.30 -38.33 8.32
N ALA A 218 -3.02 -38.17 8.66
CA ALA A 218 -1.92 -38.87 8.03
C ALA A 218 -2.01 -40.40 8.25
#